data_d735716b3f52e9e872031c156ea6b1c5
#
_entry.id   d735716b3f52e9e872031c156ea6b1c5
#
_cell.length_a   1.000
_cell.length_b   1.000
_cell.length_c   1.000
_cell.angle_alpha   90.00
_cell.angle_beta   90.00
_cell.angle_gamma   90.00
#
_symmetry.space_group_name_H-M   'P 1'
#
loop_
_entity.id
_entity.type
_entity.pdbx_description
1 polymer ?
#
loop_
_entity_poly.entity_id
_entity_poly.type
_entity_poly.pdbx_seq_one_letter_code
_entity_poly.pdbx_strand_id
1 'polypeptide(L)' 'MKNKLVINKKNLKGEDGYKTFSIRIKESTVIKLNKLSEETNRSRNELINILLDYAIDNSKVD' A
#
# COMPACT_ATOMS: atom_id res chain seq x y z
N MET A 1 -8.48 21.73 -31.57
CA MET A 1 -8.37 21.60 -31.09
C MET A 1 -8.00 21.72 -30.48
N LYS A 2 -7.98 21.59 -30.00
CA LYS A 2 -7.72 21.68 -29.43
C LYS A 2 -7.44 21.31 -28.46
N ASN A 3 -7.44 21.72 -27.91
CA ASN A 3 -7.01 21.21 -26.68
C ASN A 3 -7.93 20.18 -26.16
N LYS A 4 -7.57 18.96 -26.33
CA LYS A 4 -8.30 17.86 -25.79
C LYS A 4 -7.68 17.45 -24.49
N LEU A 5 -8.52 17.11 -23.56
CA LEU A 5 -8.06 16.44 -22.35
C LEU A 5 -7.64 15.04 -22.73
N VAL A 6 -6.39 14.74 -22.54
CA VAL A 6 -5.90 13.40 -22.83
C VAL A 6 -5.89 12.61 -21.53
N ILE A 7 -6.69 11.57 -21.51
CA ILE A 7 -6.73 10.70 -20.35
C ILE A 7 -5.99 9.43 -20.70
N ASN A 8 -4.89 9.21 -20.03
CA ASN A 8 -4.10 8.03 -20.29
C ASN A 8 -4.82 6.80 -19.81
N LYS A 9 -4.71 5.76 -20.58
CA LYS A 9 -5.29 4.51 -20.21
C LYS A 9 -4.58 3.99 -18.98
N LYS A 10 -5.37 3.59 -18.02
CA LYS A 10 -4.82 3.03 -16.80
C LYS A 10 -4.30 1.63 -17.07
N ASN A 11 -3.16 1.31 -16.51
CA ASN A 11 -2.62 -0.03 -16.64
C ASN A 11 -3.55 -1.04 -16.01
N LEU A 12 -3.54 -2.21 -16.55
CA LEU A 12 -4.29 -3.31 -15.98
C LEU A 12 -3.73 -3.64 -14.61
N LYS A 13 -4.59 -4.26 -13.82
CA LYS A 13 -4.20 -4.66 -12.48
C LYS A 13 -2.95 -5.51 -12.53
N GLY A 14 -1.95 -5.11 -11.77
CA GLY A 14 -0.69 -5.82 -11.74
C GLY A 14 0.35 -5.33 -12.73
N GLU A 15 -0.07 -4.54 -13.74
CA GLU A 15 0.87 -4.03 -14.73
C GLU A 15 1.58 -2.77 -14.25
N ASP A 16 1.03 -2.14 -13.23
CA ASP A 16 1.65 -0.96 -12.63
C ASP A 16 2.66 -1.32 -11.54
N GLY A 17 2.89 -2.60 -11.36
CA GLY A 17 3.81 -3.06 -10.33
C GLY A 17 3.14 -3.38 -9.00
N TYR A 18 1.81 -3.22 -8.93
CA TYR A 18 1.07 -3.49 -7.71
C TYR A 18 0.05 -4.59 -7.95
N LYS A 19 -0.21 -5.34 -6.92
CA LYS A 19 -1.25 -6.36 -6.92
C LYS A 19 -2.15 -6.17 -5.72
N THR A 20 -3.38 -6.57 -5.88
CA THR A 20 -4.35 -6.48 -4.78
C THR A 20 -4.65 -7.87 -4.27
N PHE A 21 -4.58 -8.06 -2.97
CA PHE A 21 -5.06 -9.28 -2.36
C PHE A 21 -5.50 -8.98 -0.93
N SER A 22 -6.30 -9.89 -0.39
CA SER A 22 -6.89 -9.69 0.94
C SER A 22 -6.13 -10.47 1.98
N ILE A 23 -6.02 -9.87 3.16
CA ILE A 23 -5.40 -10.54 4.28
C ILE A 23 -6.25 -10.30 5.53
N ARG A 24 -6.10 -11.17 6.49
CA ARG A 24 -6.72 -11.00 7.79
C ARG A 24 -5.64 -10.51 8.76
N ILE A 25 -5.98 -9.50 9.53
CA ILE A 25 -5.04 -8.88 10.47
C ILE A 25 -5.66 -8.86 11.85
N LYS A 26 -4.86 -9.10 12.87
CA LYS A 26 -5.31 -9.04 14.26
C LYS A 26 -5.87 -7.65 14.55
N GLU A 27 -6.93 -7.61 15.36
CA GLU A 27 -7.51 -6.33 15.74
C GLU A 27 -6.50 -5.43 16.44
N SER A 28 -5.67 -6.00 17.28
CA SER A 28 -4.64 -5.21 17.97
C SER A 28 -3.67 -4.56 17.00
N THR A 29 -3.37 -5.24 15.91
CA THR A 29 -2.49 -4.70 14.87
C THR A 29 -3.21 -3.59 14.11
N VAL A 30 -4.51 -3.76 13.85
CA VAL A 30 -5.29 -2.72 13.17
C VAL A 30 -5.29 -1.44 13.99
N ILE A 31 -5.46 -1.55 15.29
CA ILE A 31 -5.47 -0.38 16.19
C ILE A 31 -4.14 0.35 16.10
N LYS A 32 -3.04 -0.39 16.15
CA LYS A 32 -1.70 0.22 16.04
C LYS A 32 -1.50 0.88 14.69
N LEU A 33 -1.98 0.25 13.63
CA LEU A 33 -1.86 0.77 12.29
C LEU A 33 -2.66 2.06 12.12
N ASN A 34 -3.88 2.09 12.68
CA ASN A 34 -4.69 3.30 12.64
C ASN A 34 -4.00 4.45 13.34
N LYS A 35 -3.40 4.17 14.49
CA LYS A 35 -2.70 5.19 15.25
C LYS A 35 -1.52 5.74 14.45
N LEU A 36 -0.77 4.85 13.83
CA LEU A 36 0.37 5.25 13.03
C LEU A 36 -0.07 6.07 11.81
N SER A 37 -1.20 5.69 11.23
CA SER A 37 -1.76 6.43 10.10
C SER A 37 -2.08 7.86 10.51
N GLU A 38 -2.68 8.04 11.67
CA GLU A 38 -3.00 9.36 12.18
C GLU A 38 -1.75 10.19 12.46
N GLU A 39 -0.75 9.56 13.04
CA GLU A 39 0.47 10.26 13.44
C GLU A 39 1.33 10.67 12.25
N THR A 40 1.25 9.93 11.17
CA THR A 40 2.11 10.18 10.01
C THR A 40 1.38 10.84 8.85
N ASN A 41 0.06 10.96 8.93
CA ASN A 41 -0.76 11.45 7.83
C ASN A 41 -0.60 10.60 6.57
N ARG A 42 -0.32 9.32 6.74
CA ARG A 42 -0.22 8.38 5.65
C ARG A 42 -1.36 7.40 5.72
N SER A 43 -1.83 6.94 4.56
CA SER A 43 -2.90 5.96 4.53
C SER A 43 -2.41 4.62 5.07
N ARG A 44 -3.36 3.79 5.50
CA ARG A 44 -3.01 2.45 5.96
C ARG A 44 -2.35 1.65 4.85
N ASN A 45 -2.85 1.79 3.63
CA ASN A 45 -2.29 1.07 2.50
C ASN A 45 -0.83 1.46 2.27
N GLU A 46 -0.55 2.73 2.36
CA GLU A 46 0.80 3.25 2.22
C GLU A 46 1.73 2.68 3.29
N LEU A 47 1.25 2.70 4.53
CA LEU A 47 2.02 2.19 5.66
C LEU A 47 2.25 0.70 5.56
N ILE A 48 1.24 -0.04 5.12
CA ILE A 48 1.38 -1.48 4.96
C ILE A 48 2.50 -1.79 3.96
N ASN A 49 2.55 -1.06 2.87
CA ASN A 49 3.61 -1.27 1.88
C ASN A 49 4.99 -0.95 2.46
N ILE A 50 5.11 0.16 3.16
CA ILE A 50 6.38 0.55 3.77
C ILE A 50 6.82 -0.48 4.78
N LEU A 51 5.90 -0.87 5.67
CA LEU A 51 6.23 -1.78 6.76
C LEU A 51 6.53 -3.18 6.27
N LEU A 52 5.79 -3.65 5.26
CA LEU A 52 6.05 -4.98 4.71
C LEU A 52 7.39 -5.03 3.99
N ASP A 53 7.70 -4.00 3.21
CA ASP A 53 8.99 -3.95 2.53
C ASP A 53 10.12 -4.00 3.54
N TYR A 54 10.02 -3.19 4.58
CA TYR A 54 11.04 -3.15 5.61
C TYR A 54 11.17 -4.49 6.32
N ALA A 55 10.05 -5.07 6.71
CA ALA A 55 10.06 -6.31 7.48
C ALA A 55 10.59 -7.47 6.66
N ILE A 56 10.19 -7.56 5.41
CA ILE A 56 10.64 -8.64 4.54
C ILE A 56 12.13 -8.52 4.27
N ASP A 57 12.58 -7.30 3.96
CA ASP A 57 14.00 -7.06 3.68
C ASP A 57 14.89 -7.34 4.88
N ASN A 58 14.32 -7.26 6.07
CA ASN A 58 15.08 -7.47 7.30
C ASN A 58 14.76 -8.80 7.98
N SER A 59 14.06 -9.68 7.27
CA SER A 59 13.77 -11.00 7.79
C SER A 59 14.88 -11.97 7.49
N LYS A 60 14.98 -12.95 8.34
CA LYS A 60 15.99 -13.98 8.20
C LYS A 60 15.35 -15.33 8.47
N VAL A 61 15.66 -16.27 7.62
CA VAL A 61 15.14 -17.63 7.78
C VAL A 61 16.24 -18.51 8.36
N ASP A 62 15.93 -19.14 9.46
CA ASP A 62 16.86 -20.05 10.11
C ASP A 62 16.71 -21.48 9.60
#